data_8080cf7310856bfe4107c442c6823e9f
#
_entry.id   8080cf7310856bfe4107c442c6823e9f
#
_cell.length_a   1.000
_cell.length_b   1.000
_cell.length_c   1.000
_cell.angle_alpha   90.00
_cell.angle_beta   90.00
_cell.angle_gamma   90.00
#
_symmetry.space_group_name_H-M   'P 1'
#
loop_
_entity.id
_entity.type
_entity.pdbx_description
1 polymer ?
#
loop_
_entity_poly.entity_id
_entity_poly.type
_entity_poly.pdbx_seq_one_letter_code
_entity_poly.pdbx_strand_id
1 'polypeptide(L)'
;MRENHKILPVVLVLLAVVFLMPCLLLVLPLAGKPLDSLWGTVTSPEYLQGYGNTLTLAIGSMILQTAVALPAGYVLARSVSSRFRRICLVLCGLLMLLPQQALMLPQYLVLQKLGLLDTLAGLLLVTAFQPWMVLLLWFGTSRIDREIFDAAACDGAAGMTFSRRIYLPLMAPYLAAAALLSMAESWNLLEQPMIFLQQKDHYPLSILLSRLPEADPAQKLFGGVLFLLPLMIAFGVICSRSTEK
;
A
#
# COMPACT_ATOMS: atom_id res chain seq x y z
N MET A 1 -40.28 -18.13 -15.60
CA MET A 1 -39.17 -17.18 -15.33
C MET A 1 -39.25 -16.44 -13.97
N ARG A 2 -40.26 -16.67 -13.14
CA ARG A 2 -40.46 -15.94 -11.84
C ARG A 2 -39.84 -16.62 -10.61
N GLU A 3 -39.38 -17.87 -10.67
CA GLU A 3 -38.82 -18.58 -9.50
C GLU A 3 -37.36 -18.25 -9.19
N ASN A 4 -36.57 -17.85 -10.20
CA ASN A 4 -35.14 -17.56 -10.00
C ASN A 4 -34.89 -16.27 -9.16
N HIS A 5 -35.87 -15.37 -9.06
CA HIS A 5 -35.70 -14.14 -8.26
C HIS A 5 -35.70 -14.37 -6.74
N LYS A 6 -36.24 -15.51 -6.26
CA LYS A 6 -36.24 -15.84 -4.82
C LYS A 6 -35.02 -16.63 -4.38
N ILE A 7 -34.42 -17.38 -5.32
CA ILE A 7 -33.24 -18.22 -5.04
C ILE A 7 -31.99 -17.33 -4.89
N LEU A 8 -31.83 -16.31 -5.72
CA LEU A 8 -30.69 -15.41 -5.69
C LEU A 8 -30.46 -14.71 -4.33
N PRO A 9 -31.47 -14.07 -3.69
CA PRO A 9 -31.27 -13.46 -2.39
C PRO A 9 -30.97 -14.49 -1.29
N VAL A 10 -31.56 -15.69 -1.35
CA VAL A 10 -31.26 -16.76 -0.39
C VAL A 10 -29.82 -17.23 -0.53
N VAL A 11 -29.33 -17.43 -1.76
CA VAL A 11 -27.93 -17.79 -2.01
C VAL A 11 -26.98 -16.68 -1.57
N LEU A 12 -27.30 -15.41 -1.81
CA LEU A 12 -26.50 -14.26 -1.37
C LEU A 12 -26.43 -14.16 0.16
N VAL A 13 -27.56 -14.38 0.86
CA VAL A 13 -27.58 -14.40 2.32
C VAL A 13 -26.79 -15.58 2.88
N LEU A 14 -26.91 -16.77 2.30
CA LEU A 14 -26.11 -17.94 2.69
C LEU A 14 -24.62 -17.69 2.48
N LEU A 15 -24.22 -17.13 1.34
CA LEU A 15 -22.84 -16.73 1.08
C LEU A 15 -22.36 -15.68 2.08
N ALA A 16 -23.17 -14.64 2.35
CA ALA A 16 -22.81 -13.63 3.34
C ALA A 16 -22.64 -14.23 4.74
N VAL A 17 -23.50 -15.15 5.17
CA VAL A 17 -23.37 -15.86 6.46
C VAL A 17 -22.10 -16.69 6.49
N VAL A 18 -21.80 -17.45 5.44
CA VAL A 18 -20.57 -18.27 5.34
C VAL A 18 -19.30 -17.40 5.40
N PHE A 19 -19.30 -16.24 4.73
CA PHE A 19 -18.15 -15.32 4.75
C PHE A 19 -18.03 -14.52 6.05
N LEU A 20 -19.15 -14.15 6.68
CA LEU A 20 -19.16 -13.39 7.93
C LEU A 20 -18.99 -14.27 9.16
N MET A 21 -19.33 -15.56 9.09
CA MET A 21 -19.21 -16.52 10.21
C MET A 21 -17.79 -16.57 10.81
N PRO A 22 -16.70 -16.68 10.02
CA PRO A 22 -15.35 -16.63 10.58
C PRO A 22 -15.05 -15.32 11.31
N CYS A 23 -15.52 -14.19 10.76
CA CYS A 23 -15.36 -12.88 11.40
C CYS A 23 -16.13 -12.79 12.72
N LEU A 24 -17.36 -13.32 12.77
CA LEU A 24 -18.14 -13.41 14.02
C LEU A 24 -17.50 -14.32 15.06
N LEU A 25 -16.99 -15.47 14.63
CA LEU A 25 -16.27 -16.40 15.53
C LEU A 25 -14.99 -15.77 16.10
N LEU A 26 -14.32 -14.91 15.33
CA LEU A 26 -13.16 -14.16 15.81
C LEU A 26 -13.52 -13.08 16.83
N VAL A 27 -14.73 -12.51 16.79
CA VAL A 27 -15.20 -11.47 17.72
C VAL A 27 -15.69 -12.07 19.06
N LEU A 28 -16.16 -13.33 19.08
CA LEU A 28 -16.65 -13.98 20.29
C LEU A 28 -15.67 -13.96 21.48
N PRO A 29 -14.34 -14.19 21.30
CA PRO A 29 -13.39 -14.15 22.41
C PRO A 29 -13.25 -12.78 23.07
N LEU A 30 -13.61 -11.67 22.37
CA LEU A 30 -13.59 -10.32 22.93
C LEU A 30 -14.68 -10.10 23.99
N ALA A 31 -15.83 -10.77 23.87
CA ALA A 31 -16.97 -10.57 24.73
C ALA A 31 -16.77 -11.02 26.20
N GLY A 32 -15.72 -11.82 26.47
CA GLY A 32 -15.42 -12.36 27.79
C GLY A 32 -14.19 -11.75 28.49
N LYS A 33 -13.50 -10.80 27.85
CA LYS A 33 -12.26 -10.22 28.40
C LYS A 33 -12.46 -8.82 28.96
N PRO A 34 -11.83 -8.48 30.12
CA PRO A 34 -11.83 -7.11 30.61
C PRO A 34 -11.06 -6.20 29.65
N LEU A 35 -11.63 -5.02 29.37
CA LEU A 35 -11.04 -4.02 28.47
C LEU A 35 -9.61 -3.62 28.88
N ASP A 36 -9.34 -3.61 30.18
CA ASP A 36 -8.01 -3.24 30.72
C ASP A 36 -6.90 -4.18 30.24
N SER A 37 -7.18 -5.49 30.10
CA SER A 37 -6.20 -6.44 29.59
C SER A 37 -5.91 -6.27 28.10
N LEU A 38 -6.92 -5.85 27.33
CA LEU A 38 -6.81 -5.56 25.90
C LEU A 38 -6.03 -4.27 25.67
N TRP A 39 -6.32 -3.23 26.47
CA TRP A 39 -5.58 -1.95 26.44
C TRP A 39 -4.12 -2.13 26.82
N GLY A 40 -3.81 -2.95 27.81
CA GLY A 40 -2.44 -3.25 28.21
C GLY A 40 -1.56 -3.77 27.07
N THR A 41 -2.14 -4.56 26.16
CA THR A 41 -1.41 -5.08 24.99
C THR A 41 -1.07 -3.95 24.00
N VAL A 42 -2.03 -3.07 23.72
CA VAL A 42 -1.90 -2.01 22.70
C VAL A 42 -1.04 -0.86 23.20
N THR A 43 -1.00 -0.63 24.52
CA THR A 43 -0.15 0.39 25.15
C THR A 43 1.24 -0.13 25.50
N SER A 44 1.54 -1.41 25.24
CA SER A 44 2.88 -1.96 25.47
C SER A 44 3.91 -1.24 24.60
N PRO A 45 5.13 -1.00 25.13
CA PRO A 45 6.20 -0.35 24.38
C PRO A 45 6.51 -1.06 23.04
N GLU A 46 6.47 -2.39 23.03
CA GLU A 46 6.71 -3.21 21.83
C GLU A 46 5.64 -2.97 20.75
N TYR A 47 4.37 -2.87 21.14
CA TYR A 47 3.27 -2.60 20.19
C TYR A 47 3.40 -1.20 19.60
N LEU A 48 3.66 -0.19 20.41
CA LEU A 48 3.82 1.19 19.97
C LEU A 48 5.03 1.37 19.05
N GLN A 49 6.13 0.70 19.34
CA GLN A 49 7.31 0.69 18.48
C GLN A 49 7.02 0.02 17.14
N GLY A 50 6.40 -1.16 17.15
CA GLY A 50 5.99 -1.84 15.92
C GLY A 50 5.03 -1.02 15.06
N TYR A 51 4.12 -0.27 15.72
CA TYR A 51 3.22 0.66 15.05
C TYR A 51 3.99 1.81 14.38
N GLY A 52 4.95 2.40 15.08
CA GLY A 52 5.85 3.44 14.57
C GLY A 52 6.67 2.94 13.36
N ASN A 53 7.20 1.71 13.45
CA ASN A 53 7.92 1.07 12.34
C ASN A 53 7.02 0.86 11.12
N THR A 54 5.78 0.40 11.34
CA THR A 54 4.79 0.25 10.26
C THR A 54 4.46 1.58 9.59
N LEU A 55 4.21 2.64 10.37
CA LEU A 55 3.98 3.98 9.83
C LEU A 55 5.17 4.49 9.01
N THR A 56 6.39 4.29 9.53
CA THR A 56 7.63 4.68 8.85
C THR A 56 7.77 3.96 7.51
N LEU A 57 7.49 2.65 7.48
CA LEU A 57 7.50 1.87 6.25
C LEU A 57 6.40 2.31 5.28
N ALA A 58 5.16 2.46 5.74
CA ALA A 58 4.04 2.81 4.88
C ALA A 58 4.20 4.20 4.25
N ILE A 59 4.51 5.20 5.07
CA ILE A 59 4.69 6.59 4.60
C ILE A 59 5.99 6.70 3.78
N GLY A 60 7.08 6.11 4.27
CA GLY A 60 8.38 6.13 3.58
C GLY A 60 8.32 5.46 2.20
N SER A 61 7.72 4.27 2.11
CA SER A 61 7.51 3.57 0.83
C SER A 61 6.63 4.40 -0.12
N MET A 62 5.53 4.94 0.35
CA MET A 62 4.63 5.78 -0.45
C MET A 62 5.38 6.99 -1.04
N ILE A 63 6.20 7.68 -0.24
CA ILE A 63 6.98 8.84 -0.69
C ILE A 63 8.03 8.39 -1.70
N LEU A 64 8.82 7.37 -1.42
CA LEU A 64 9.87 6.88 -2.30
C LEU A 64 9.33 6.34 -3.62
N GLN A 65 8.28 5.52 -3.57
CA GLN A 65 7.64 4.99 -4.76
C GLN A 65 7.07 6.10 -5.64
N THR A 66 6.40 7.10 -5.04
CA THR A 66 5.87 8.25 -5.76
C THR A 66 7.00 9.08 -6.37
N ALA A 67 8.09 9.33 -5.63
CA ALA A 67 9.24 10.09 -6.10
C ALA A 67 9.92 9.43 -7.31
N VAL A 68 9.92 8.09 -7.38
CA VAL A 68 10.48 7.34 -8.52
C VAL A 68 9.45 7.21 -9.66
N ALA A 69 8.21 6.85 -9.35
CA ALA A 69 7.21 6.53 -10.36
C ALA A 69 6.61 7.75 -11.07
N LEU A 70 6.51 8.90 -10.38
CA LEU A 70 5.91 10.09 -10.96
C LEU A 70 6.74 10.66 -12.12
N PRO A 71 8.07 10.90 -11.97
CA PRO A 71 8.89 11.35 -13.10
C PRO A 71 9.00 10.27 -14.17
N ALA A 72 9.07 8.99 -13.81
CA ALA A 72 9.11 7.89 -14.78
C ALA A 72 7.83 7.86 -15.62
N GLY A 73 6.66 7.95 -15.01
CA GLY A 73 5.36 8.01 -15.69
C GLY A 73 5.25 9.22 -16.61
N TYR A 74 5.71 10.39 -16.16
CA TYR A 74 5.76 11.62 -16.98
C TYR A 74 6.63 11.45 -18.23
N VAL A 75 7.87 10.98 -18.06
CA VAL A 75 8.81 10.77 -19.16
C VAL A 75 8.27 9.75 -20.16
N LEU A 76 7.72 8.64 -19.70
CA LEU A 76 7.12 7.62 -20.55
C LEU A 76 5.90 8.15 -21.33
N ALA A 77 5.12 9.05 -20.75
CA ALA A 77 3.96 9.62 -21.45
C ALA A 77 4.35 10.68 -22.49
N ARG A 78 5.39 11.49 -22.24
CA ARG A 78 5.63 12.73 -22.97
C ARG A 78 6.96 12.83 -23.73
N SER A 79 8.04 12.25 -23.20
CA SER A 79 9.39 12.60 -23.64
C SER A 79 10.10 11.53 -24.46
N VAL A 80 9.56 10.30 -24.55
CA VAL A 80 10.26 9.19 -25.21
C VAL A 80 9.57 8.73 -26.49
N SER A 81 10.35 8.10 -27.36
CA SER A 81 9.85 7.49 -28.59
C SER A 81 8.81 6.39 -28.28
N SER A 82 7.87 6.17 -29.18
CA SER A 82 6.81 5.15 -29.02
C SER A 82 7.38 3.73 -28.86
N ARG A 83 8.54 3.44 -29.48
CA ARG A 83 9.21 2.15 -29.37
C ARG A 83 9.79 1.95 -27.97
N PHE A 84 10.53 2.92 -27.46
CA PHE A 84 11.13 2.86 -26.12
C PHE A 84 10.04 2.78 -25.03
N ARG A 85 8.99 3.62 -25.14
CA ARG A 85 7.83 3.56 -24.26
C ARG A 85 7.22 2.18 -24.19
N ARG A 86 6.98 1.55 -25.35
CA ARG A 86 6.40 0.19 -25.42
C ARG A 86 7.27 -0.83 -24.72
N ILE A 87 8.59 -0.77 -24.92
CA ILE A 87 9.55 -1.66 -24.25
C ILE A 87 9.48 -1.49 -22.73
N CYS A 88 9.50 -0.25 -22.22
CA CYS A 88 9.41 0.01 -20.78
C CYS A 88 8.08 -0.47 -20.17
N LEU A 89 6.95 -0.22 -20.84
CA LEU A 89 5.65 -0.67 -20.36
C LEU A 89 5.53 -2.19 -20.34
N VAL A 90 6.04 -2.88 -21.38
CA VAL A 90 6.09 -4.35 -21.41
C VAL A 90 7.01 -4.87 -20.30
N LEU A 91 8.15 -4.24 -20.09
CA LEU A 91 9.07 -4.62 -19.01
C LEU A 91 8.42 -4.46 -17.63
N CYS A 92 7.73 -3.34 -17.37
CA CYS A 92 6.96 -3.16 -16.14
C CYS A 92 5.90 -4.26 -15.97
N GLY A 93 5.16 -4.60 -17.04
CA GLY A 93 4.20 -5.69 -17.02
C GLY A 93 4.82 -7.05 -16.72
N LEU A 94 5.97 -7.36 -17.33
CA LEU A 94 6.71 -8.60 -17.06
C LEU A 94 7.22 -8.67 -15.62
N LEU A 95 7.72 -7.55 -15.07
CA LEU A 95 8.18 -7.49 -13.68
C LEU A 95 7.02 -7.76 -12.68
N MET A 96 5.80 -7.35 -13.00
CA MET A 96 4.63 -7.64 -12.17
C MET A 96 4.22 -9.13 -12.18
N LEU A 97 4.64 -9.90 -13.19
CA LEU A 97 4.38 -11.34 -13.26
C LEU A 97 5.40 -12.15 -12.43
N LEU A 98 6.50 -11.53 -12.03
CA LEU A 98 7.48 -12.22 -11.19
C LEU A 98 6.92 -12.41 -9.77
N PRO A 99 6.95 -13.63 -9.23
CA PRO A 99 6.54 -13.86 -7.86
C PRO A 99 7.52 -13.16 -6.90
N GLN A 100 6.96 -12.44 -5.93
CA GLN A 100 7.74 -11.68 -4.96
C GLN A 100 8.77 -12.57 -4.22
N GLN A 101 8.40 -13.82 -3.95
CA GLN A 101 9.25 -14.80 -3.27
C GLN A 101 10.54 -15.10 -4.06
N ALA A 102 10.48 -15.10 -5.39
CA ALA A 102 11.66 -15.33 -6.24
C ALA A 102 12.67 -14.16 -6.16
N LEU A 103 12.19 -12.96 -5.83
CA LEU A 103 13.03 -11.77 -5.71
C LEU A 103 13.68 -11.63 -4.32
N MET A 104 13.21 -12.35 -3.32
CA MET A 104 13.69 -12.20 -1.92
C MET A 104 15.17 -12.55 -1.76
N LEU A 105 15.64 -13.62 -2.39
CA LEU A 105 17.05 -14.01 -2.31
C LEU A 105 17.99 -12.98 -2.97
N PRO A 106 17.77 -12.53 -4.21
CA PRO A 106 18.55 -11.44 -4.78
C PRO A 106 18.52 -10.16 -3.94
N GLN A 107 17.36 -9.78 -3.44
CA GLN A 107 17.21 -8.60 -2.58
C GLN A 107 18.02 -8.75 -1.28
N TYR A 108 17.96 -9.90 -0.63
CA TYR A 108 18.75 -10.19 0.58
C TYR A 108 20.26 -10.04 0.30
N LEU A 109 20.77 -10.63 -0.79
CA LEU A 109 22.19 -10.53 -1.15
C LEU A 109 22.63 -9.09 -1.44
N VAL A 110 21.77 -8.29 -2.07
CA VAL A 110 22.05 -6.87 -2.32
C VAL A 110 22.07 -6.09 -1.00
N LEU A 111 21.07 -6.27 -0.12
CA LEU A 111 21.02 -5.62 1.18
C LEU A 111 22.22 -6.01 2.06
N GLN A 112 22.63 -7.27 2.03
CA GLN A 112 23.82 -7.75 2.73
C GLN A 112 25.09 -7.05 2.25
N LYS A 113 25.28 -6.93 0.94
CA LYS A 113 26.45 -6.23 0.36
C LYS A 113 26.46 -4.74 0.68
N LEU A 114 25.28 -4.12 0.81
CA LEU A 114 25.14 -2.71 1.14
C LEU A 114 25.21 -2.44 2.66
N GLY A 115 25.24 -3.49 3.51
CA GLY A 115 25.19 -3.34 4.96
C GLY A 115 23.84 -2.80 5.48
N LEU A 116 22.76 -3.02 4.71
CA LEU A 116 21.41 -2.53 5.02
C LEU A 116 20.47 -3.63 5.54
N LEU A 117 20.98 -4.85 5.74
CA LEU A 117 20.20 -5.88 6.43
C LEU A 117 19.87 -5.41 7.84
N ASP A 118 18.74 -5.88 8.33
CA ASP A 118 18.24 -5.57 9.68
C ASP A 118 17.99 -4.06 9.92
N THR A 119 17.64 -3.33 8.86
CA THR A 119 17.29 -1.90 8.94
C THR A 119 16.00 -1.59 8.21
N LEU A 120 15.22 -0.61 8.72
CA LEU A 120 14.04 -0.10 8.01
C LEU A 120 14.43 0.57 6.68
N ALA A 121 15.61 1.16 6.60
CA ALA A 121 16.13 1.76 5.36
C ALA A 121 16.34 0.71 4.26
N GLY A 122 16.81 -0.48 4.60
CA GLY A 122 16.92 -1.60 3.67
C GLY A 122 15.56 -2.02 3.10
N LEU A 123 14.55 -2.13 3.96
CA LEU A 123 13.17 -2.41 3.52
C LEU A 123 12.62 -1.31 2.62
N LEU A 124 12.82 -0.05 2.98
CA LEU A 124 12.40 1.09 2.16
C LEU A 124 13.07 1.08 0.78
N LEU A 125 14.35 0.71 0.71
CA LEU A 125 15.06 0.62 -0.56
C LEU A 125 14.47 -0.46 -1.48
N VAL A 126 14.16 -1.63 -0.92
CA VAL A 126 13.57 -2.74 -1.67
C VAL A 126 12.16 -2.42 -2.17
N THR A 127 11.38 -1.69 -1.38
CA THR A 127 10.02 -1.28 -1.74
C THR A 127 9.97 -0.02 -2.60
N ALA A 128 11.08 0.71 -2.79
CA ALA A 128 11.10 2.02 -3.48
C ALA A 128 10.65 1.98 -4.95
N PHE A 129 10.82 0.86 -5.63
CA PHE A 129 10.39 0.70 -7.02
C PHE A 129 9.26 -0.30 -7.14
N GLN A 130 8.10 0.19 -7.59
CA GLN A 130 6.92 -0.62 -7.88
C GLN A 130 6.47 -0.42 -9.33
N PRO A 131 6.54 -1.46 -10.17
CA PRO A 131 6.18 -1.35 -11.58
C PRO A 131 4.74 -0.92 -11.81
N TRP A 132 3.80 -1.39 -11.00
CA TRP A 132 2.38 -1.03 -11.11
C TRP A 132 2.14 0.47 -10.91
N MET A 133 2.88 1.12 -10.00
CA MET A 133 2.77 2.54 -9.75
C MET A 133 3.25 3.37 -10.94
N VAL A 134 4.33 2.94 -11.60
CA VAL A 134 4.81 3.55 -12.85
C VAL A 134 3.75 3.48 -13.94
N LEU A 135 3.09 2.31 -14.10
CA LEU A 135 2.01 2.12 -15.07
C LEU A 135 0.79 3.00 -14.75
N LEU A 136 0.38 3.08 -13.49
CA LEU A 136 -0.74 3.91 -13.05
C LEU A 136 -0.48 5.40 -13.32
N LEU A 137 0.70 5.90 -12.96
CA LEU A 137 1.04 7.30 -13.14
C LEU A 137 1.33 7.65 -14.61
N TRP A 138 1.90 6.72 -15.39
CA TRP A 138 1.97 6.85 -16.84
C TRP A 138 0.57 6.95 -17.46
N PHE A 139 -0.37 6.09 -17.07
CA PHE A 139 -1.74 6.11 -17.55
C PHE A 139 -2.42 7.44 -17.23
N GLY A 140 -2.33 7.91 -15.99
CA GLY A 140 -2.87 9.21 -15.58
C GLY A 140 -2.29 10.37 -16.41
N THR A 141 -0.96 10.41 -16.57
CA THR A 141 -0.30 11.44 -17.38
C THR A 141 -0.73 11.40 -18.84
N SER A 142 -0.98 10.21 -19.39
CA SER A 142 -1.42 10.02 -20.78
C SER A 142 -2.85 10.52 -21.04
N ARG A 143 -3.65 10.71 -19.97
CA ARG A 143 -5.03 11.24 -20.06
C ARG A 143 -5.09 12.76 -20.06
N ILE A 144 -4.00 13.44 -19.72
CA ILE A 144 -3.94 14.89 -19.76
C ILE A 144 -3.69 15.32 -21.21
N ASP A 145 -4.49 16.25 -21.72
CA ASP A 145 -4.38 16.73 -23.09
C ASP A 145 -3.04 17.45 -23.33
N ARG A 146 -2.49 17.28 -24.53
CA ARG A 146 -1.23 17.94 -24.90
C ARG A 146 -1.33 19.46 -24.87
N GLU A 147 -2.46 19.97 -25.27
CA GLU A 147 -2.72 21.43 -25.30
C GLU A 147 -2.48 22.12 -23.97
N ILE A 148 -2.77 21.42 -22.83
CA ILE A 148 -2.51 21.98 -21.49
C ILE A 148 -1.01 22.15 -21.24
N PHE A 149 -0.17 21.23 -21.73
CA PHE A 149 1.28 21.31 -21.61
C PHE A 149 1.85 22.41 -22.51
N ASP A 150 1.30 22.52 -23.72
CA ASP A 150 1.73 23.51 -24.71
C ASP A 150 1.34 24.92 -24.26
N ALA A 151 0.12 25.11 -23.75
CA ALA A 151 -0.33 26.36 -23.15
C ALA A 151 0.54 26.79 -21.95
N ALA A 152 0.84 25.84 -21.06
CA ALA A 152 1.72 26.10 -19.92
C ALA A 152 3.12 26.55 -20.36
N ALA A 153 3.65 25.96 -21.43
CA ALA A 153 4.93 26.32 -21.99
C ALA A 153 4.89 27.75 -22.59
N CYS A 154 3.80 28.12 -23.27
CA CYS A 154 3.59 29.49 -23.79
C CYS A 154 3.51 30.53 -22.67
N ASP A 155 2.89 30.17 -21.52
CA ASP A 155 2.80 31.02 -20.33
C ASP A 155 4.12 31.08 -19.54
N GLY A 156 5.19 30.46 -20.03
CA GLY A 156 6.50 30.40 -19.38
C GLY A 156 6.54 29.54 -18.11
N ALA A 157 5.53 28.72 -17.86
CA ALA A 157 5.51 27.82 -16.74
C ALA A 157 6.43 26.61 -17.03
N ALA A 158 7.64 26.61 -16.46
CA ALA A 158 8.63 25.55 -16.62
C ALA A 158 9.07 24.95 -15.27
N GLY A 159 9.62 23.75 -15.32
CA GLY A 159 10.25 23.10 -14.17
C GLY A 159 9.31 22.93 -12.98
N MET A 160 9.74 23.40 -11.80
CA MET A 160 9.01 23.23 -10.54
C MET A 160 7.67 23.98 -10.52
N THR A 161 7.58 25.13 -11.21
CA THR A 161 6.33 25.91 -11.29
C THR A 161 5.26 25.12 -12.06
N PHE A 162 5.63 24.56 -13.21
CA PHE A 162 4.75 23.68 -13.97
C PHE A 162 4.32 22.45 -13.12
N SER A 163 5.28 21.77 -12.51
CA SER A 163 5.01 20.57 -11.72
C SER A 163 4.02 20.85 -10.59
N ARG A 164 4.24 21.91 -9.79
CA ARG A 164 3.42 22.18 -8.60
C ARG A 164 2.06 22.80 -8.91
N ARG A 165 1.99 23.70 -9.91
CA ARG A 165 0.77 24.47 -10.17
C ARG A 165 -0.16 23.82 -11.20
N ILE A 166 0.37 23.00 -12.08
CA ILE A 166 -0.39 22.42 -13.20
C ILE A 166 -0.39 20.89 -13.13
N TYR A 167 0.77 20.26 -13.18
CA TYR A 167 0.85 18.81 -13.31
C TYR A 167 0.36 18.04 -12.07
N LEU A 168 0.84 18.39 -10.87
CA LEU A 168 0.43 17.70 -9.64
C LEU A 168 -1.07 17.84 -9.34
N PRO A 169 -1.72 19.01 -9.48
CA PRO A 169 -3.17 19.12 -9.32
C PRO A 169 -3.97 18.25 -10.31
N LEU A 170 -3.54 18.19 -11.57
CA LEU A 170 -4.18 17.33 -12.59
C LEU A 170 -3.97 15.84 -12.29
N MET A 171 -2.83 15.48 -11.73
CA MET A 171 -2.51 14.11 -11.33
C MET A 171 -3.09 13.72 -9.96
N ALA A 172 -3.72 14.63 -9.23
CA ALA A 172 -4.21 14.40 -7.87
C ALA A 172 -5.06 13.13 -7.70
N PRO A 173 -6.04 12.80 -8.57
CA PRO A 173 -6.82 11.57 -8.40
C PRO A 173 -5.97 10.31 -8.57
N TYR A 174 -5.02 10.30 -9.51
CA TYR A 174 -4.12 9.16 -9.72
C TYR A 174 -3.10 9.04 -8.59
N LEU A 175 -2.60 10.17 -8.08
CA LEU A 175 -1.71 10.20 -6.91
C LEU A 175 -2.43 9.72 -5.65
N ALA A 176 -3.69 10.09 -5.45
CA ALA A 176 -4.48 9.62 -4.32
C ALA A 176 -4.69 8.09 -4.38
N ALA A 177 -5.03 7.56 -5.56
CA ALA A 177 -5.16 6.12 -5.76
C ALA A 177 -3.82 5.40 -5.55
N ALA A 178 -2.71 5.93 -6.10
CA ALA A 178 -1.38 5.39 -5.92
C ALA A 178 -0.96 5.39 -4.44
N ALA A 179 -1.22 6.47 -3.73
CA ALA A 179 -0.91 6.59 -2.31
C ALA A 179 -1.67 5.57 -1.45
N LEU A 180 -2.98 5.38 -1.70
CA LEU A 180 -3.79 4.38 -1.00
C LEU A 180 -3.29 2.97 -1.24
N LEU A 181 -3.01 2.61 -2.48
CA LEU A 181 -2.53 1.27 -2.83
C LEU A 181 -1.15 1.01 -2.23
N SER A 182 -0.22 1.96 -2.36
CA SER A 182 1.12 1.87 -1.77
C SER A 182 1.05 1.75 -0.24
N MET A 183 0.20 2.54 0.40
CA MET A 183 0.00 2.48 1.84
C MET A 183 -0.57 1.12 2.25
N ALA A 184 -1.57 0.59 1.53
CA ALA A 184 -2.16 -0.71 1.82
C ALA A 184 -1.17 -1.87 1.67
N GLU A 185 -0.34 -1.87 0.60
CA GLU A 185 0.72 -2.85 0.41
C GLU A 185 1.76 -2.81 1.54
N SER A 186 2.30 -1.61 1.79
CA SER A 186 3.37 -1.44 2.78
C SER A 186 2.88 -1.64 4.21
N TRP A 187 1.61 -1.35 4.49
CA TRP A 187 0.97 -1.60 5.78
C TRP A 187 0.90 -3.09 6.12
N ASN A 188 0.57 -3.90 5.12
CA ASN A 188 0.42 -5.35 5.27
C ASN A 188 1.70 -6.14 4.97
N LEU A 189 2.84 -5.46 4.86
CA LEU A 189 4.11 -6.09 4.54
C LEU A 189 4.52 -7.07 5.65
N LEU A 190 4.63 -8.35 5.32
CA LEU A 190 4.96 -9.42 6.28
C LEU A 190 6.18 -10.23 5.84
N GLU A 191 6.19 -10.72 4.61
CA GLU A 191 7.19 -11.68 4.14
C GLU A 191 8.61 -11.08 4.10
N GLN A 192 8.77 -9.87 3.55
CA GLN A 192 10.05 -9.18 3.41
C GLN A 192 10.65 -8.83 4.79
N PRO A 193 9.90 -8.17 5.71
CA PRO A 193 10.41 -7.91 7.05
C PRO A 193 10.79 -9.17 7.82
N MET A 194 10.06 -10.29 7.64
CA MET A 194 10.39 -11.56 8.30
C MET A 194 11.76 -12.13 7.89
N ILE A 195 12.19 -11.83 6.64
CA ILE A 195 13.45 -12.35 6.09
C ILE A 195 14.60 -11.35 6.33
N PHE A 196 14.33 -10.05 6.20
CA PHE A 196 15.36 -9.02 6.19
C PHE A 196 15.65 -8.42 7.56
N LEU A 197 14.71 -8.51 8.52
CA LEU A 197 14.88 -8.00 9.89
C LEU A 197 15.11 -9.14 10.87
N GLN A 198 16.05 -8.92 11.80
CA GLN A 198 16.41 -9.88 12.85
C GLN A 198 16.12 -9.33 14.25
N GLN A 199 16.35 -8.02 14.47
CA GLN A 199 16.13 -7.37 15.75
C GLN A 199 14.64 -7.04 15.94
N LYS A 200 14.10 -7.36 17.11
CA LYS A 200 12.70 -7.11 17.46
C LYS A 200 12.33 -5.63 17.38
N ASP A 201 13.27 -4.76 17.67
CA ASP A 201 13.05 -3.30 17.68
C ASP A 201 12.75 -2.73 16.28
N HIS A 202 13.13 -3.44 15.23
CA HIS A 202 12.86 -3.06 13.85
C HIS A 202 11.58 -3.68 13.29
N TYR A 203 10.93 -4.59 14.02
CA TYR A 203 9.76 -5.31 13.50
C TYR A 203 8.57 -4.37 13.31
N PRO A 204 7.94 -4.39 12.14
CA PRO A 204 6.63 -3.79 11.94
C PRO A 204 5.56 -4.56 12.73
N LEU A 205 4.44 -3.90 12.99
CA LEU A 205 3.36 -4.46 13.79
C LEU A 205 2.75 -5.73 13.17
N SER A 206 2.78 -5.86 11.85
CA SER A 206 2.35 -7.06 11.14
C SER A 206 3.09 -8.32 11.62
N ILE A 207 4.40 -8.24 11.83
CA ILE A 207 5.20 -9.35 12.40
C ILE A 207 4.86 -9.56 13.87
N LEU A 208 4.78 -8.50 14.66
CA LEU A 208 4.47 -8.63 16.09
C LEU A 208 3.12 -9.29 16.30
N LEU A 209 2.09 -8.90 15.56
CA LEU A 209 0.77 -9.52 15.62
C LEU A 209 0.79 -10.99 15.17
N SER A 210 1.60 -11.34 14.16
CA SER A 210 1.72 -12.72 13.70
C SER A 210 2.38 -13.63 14.73
N ARG A 211 3.27 -13.07 15.58
CA ARG A 211 4.02 -13.80 16.62
C ARG A 211 3.35 -13.79 17.99
N LEU A 212 2.23 -13.07 18.17
CA LEU A 212 1.48 -13.13 19.42
C LEU A 212 1.06 -14.58 19.69
N PRO A 213 1.18 -15.04 20.95
CA PRO A 213 0.77 -16.41 21.31
C PRO A 213 -0.68 -16.68 20.93
N GLU A 214 -0.96 -17.89 20.43
CA GLU A 214 -2.33 -18.33 20.17
C GLU A 214 -3.17 -18.45 21.45
N ALA A 215 -2.52 -18.40 22.62
CA ALA A 215 -3.14 -18.47 23.92
C ALA A 215 -4.14 -17.33 24.20
N ASP A 216 -4.04 -16.18 23.51
CA ASP A 216 -4.97 -15.08 23.69
C ASP A 216 -5.50 -14.50 22.36
N PRO A 217 -6.46 -15.19 21.73
CA PRO A 217 -7.04 -14.76 20.47
C PRO A 217 -7.75 -13.40 20.56
N ALA A 218 -8.22 -12.98 21.75
CA ALA A 218 -8.87 -11.70 21.94
C ALA A 218 -7.89 -10.53 21.83
N GLN A 219 -6.69 -10.63 22.41
CA GLN A 219 -5.65 -9.62 22.30
C GLN A 219 -5.16 -9.47 20.85
N LYS A 220 -4.96 -10.61 20.18
CA LYS A 220 -4.55 -10.64 18.77
C LYS A 220 -5.58 -9.96 17.86
N LEU A 221 -6.85 -10.24 18.09
CA LEU A 221 -7.95 -9.63 17.33
C LEU A 221 -8.07 -8.14 17.61
N PHE A 222 -8.03 -7.72 18.89
CA PHE A 222 -8.11 -6.32 19.29
C PHE A 222 -6.96 -5.50 18.72
N GLY A 223 -5.73 -6.00 18.84
CA GLY A 223 -4.54 -5.39 18.24
C GLY A 223 -4.66 -5.32 16.70
N GLY A 224 -5.19 -6.36 16.06
CA GLY A 224 -5.42 -6.40 14.61
C GLY A 224 -6.48 -5.39 14.13
N VAL A 225 -7.57 -5.22 14.87
CA VAL A 225 -8.61 -4.20 14.55
C VAL A 225 -8.01 -2.79 14.64
N LEU A 226 -7.28 -2.50 15.70
CA LEU A 226 -6.60 -1.20 15.84
C LEU A 226 -5.51 -0.99 14.79
N PHE A 227 -4.83 -2.05 14.38
CA PHE A 227 -3.87 -2.00 13.28
C PHE A 227 -4.53 -1.57 11.95
N LEU A 228 -5.77 -1.97 11.68
CA LEU A 228 -6.48 -1.61 10.45
C LEU A 228 -7.09 -0.21 10.47
N LEU A 229 -7.32 0.38 11.65
CA LEU A 229 -7.99 1.68 11.79
C LEU A 229 -7.42 2.81 10.93
N PRO A 230 -6.09 3.07 10.91
CA PRO A 230 -5.53 4.17 10.11
C PRO A 230 -5.73 3.97 8.61
N LEU A 231 -5.65 2.72 8.15
CA LEU A 231 -5.88 2.40 6.75
C LEU A 231 -7.34 2.65 6.36
N MET A 232 -8.29 2.27 7.23
CA MET A 232 -9.71 2.54 7.03
C MET A 232 -10.03 4.03 7.04
N ILE A 233 -9.41 4.81 7.94
CA ILE A 233 -9.56 6.27 8.00
C ILE A 233 -9.00 6.91 6.73
N ALA A 234 -7.79 6.53 6.32
CA ALA A 234 -7.15 7.05 5.10
C ALA A 234 -8.03 6.76 3.86
N PHE A 235 -8.55 5.54 3.75
CA PHE A 235 -9.46 5.15 2.68
C PHE A 235 -10.76 5.97 2.71
N GLY A 236 -11.40 6.12 3.87
CA GLY A 236 -12.62 6.89 4.04
C GLY A 236 -12.45 8.37 3.66
N VAL A 237 -11.35 9.00 4.09
CA VAL A 237 -11.04 10.41 3.76
C VAL A 237 -10.81 10.62 2.25
N ILE A 238 -10.12 9.68 1.59
CA ILE A 238 -9.84 9.81 0.15
C ILE A 238 -11.11 9.54 -0.65
N CYS A 239 -11.92 8.54 -0.28
CA CYS A 239 -13.19 8.27 -0.94
C CYS A 239 -14.18 9.42 -0.79
N SER A 240 -14.33 10.03 0.39
CA SER A 240 -15.24 11.16 0.59
C SER A 240 -14.89 12.36 -0.29
N ARG A 241 -13.60 12.67 -0.43
CA ARG A 241 -13.14 13.76 -1.31
C ARG A 241 -13.28 13.46 -2.81
N SER A 242 -13.37 12.19 -3.17
CA SER A 242 -13.56 11.77 -4.57
C SER A 242 -15.02 11.85 -5.01
N THR A 243 -15.98 11.77 -4.07
CA THR A 243 -17.43 11.85 -4.35
C THR A 243 -17.97 13.29 -4.38
N GLU A 244 -17.19 14.26 -3.88
CA GLU A 244 -17.58 15.69 -3.90
C GLU A 244 -17.15 16.45 -5.17
N LYS A 245 -16.51 15.80 -6.12
CA LYS A 245 -16.09 16.36 -7.41
C LYS A 245 -16.80 15.66 -8.58
#